data_f566e82d771d22e876805d5a944a6ded
#
_entry.id   f566e82d771d22e876805d5a944a6ded
#
_cell.length_a   1.000
_cell.length_b   1.000
_cell.length_c   1.000
_cell.angle_alpha   90.00
_cell.angle_beta   90.00
_cell.angle_gamma   90.00
#
_symmetry.space_group_name_H-M   'P 1'
#
loop_
_entity.id
_entity.type
_entity.pdbx_description
1 polymer ?
#
loop_
_entity_poly.entity_id
_entity_poly.type
_entity_poly.pdbx_seq_one_letter_code
_entity_poly.pdbx_strand_id
1 'polypeptide(L)'
;MQYILKGLRVVEGSAFIAAPSGGMTLAQLGADVIRFDQIGGGIDYHRWPVTENGKSLYWHSLNKGKRSIAVNFRNEAGRELIKNLIAAPGEDNGLFVTNFPAKGWLADQTLRAARGDLIYVNLVGDRHGGNALDYTVNSKIGLPFLSGDGESPVNNPFPAWDVLAGQQIAIALLAAERHRRLSGAGQFVQLALADVALATMGHLGYVAEAEVNQEARQPMGNHIFGTFGHDFACKDGRRVMIVGVSPNQWSAIINVTNTKPQIISLEEELGLDFSKEGDRFKARERLKDLFAPWFADKLYLEVKQGLNIAGVCWGPYQLKN
;
A
#
# COMPACT_ATOMS: atom_id res chain seq x y z
N MET A 1 -15.95 12.65 -14.31
CA MET A 1 -14.95 11.57 -14.52
C MET A 1 -15.44 10.73 -15.70
N GLN A 2 -14.65 10.55 -16.75
CA GLN A 2 -15.00 9.62 -17.82
C GLN A 2 -14.88 8.20 -17.27
N TYR A 3 -15.92 7.38 -17.44
CA TYR A 3 -15.92 5.97 -17.08
C TYR A 3 -15.11 5.18 -18.12
N ILE A 4 -13.77 5.21 -17.98
CA ILE A 4 -12.83 4.65 -18.96
C ILE A 4 -12.94 3.13 -19.13
N LEU A 5 -13.48 2.42 -18.13
CA LEU A 5 -13.73 0.98 -18.17
C LEU A 5 -15.21 0.64 -18.40
N LYS A 6 -16.01 1.59 -18.91
CA LYS A 6 -17.42 1.34 -19.22
C LYS A 6 -17.55 0.20 -20.23
N GLY A 7 -18.38 -0.79 -19.89
CA GLY A 7 -18.59 -2.02 -20.66
C GLY A 7 -17.97 -3.24 -19.96
N LEU A 8 -16.77 -3.11 -19.39
CA LEU A 8 -16.15 -4.25 -18.71
C LEU A 8 -16.97 -4.71 -17.51
N ARG A 9 -17.26 -6.01 -17.47
CA ARG A 9 -17.92 -6.67 -16.34
C ARG A 9 -16.96 -7.61 -15.63
N VAL A 10 -16.73 -7.34 -14.35
CA VAL A 10 -15.88 -8.13 -13.47
C VAL A 10 -16.72 -8.82 -12.42
N VAL A 11 -16.56 -10.14 -12.28
CA VAL A 11 -17.14 -10.89 -11.16
C VAL A 11 -16.09 -10.97 -10.05
N GLU A 12 -16.51 -10.74 -8.82
CA GLU A 12 -15.60 -10.72 -7.66
C GLU A 12 -16.14 -11.61 -6.54
N GLY A 13 -15.32 -12.57 -6.09
CA GLY A 13 -15.56 -13.33 -4.87
C GLY A 13 -14.38 -13.11 -3.93
N SER A 14 -14.52 -12.27 -2.91
CA SER A 14 -13.38 -11.78 -2.15
C SER A 14 -13.68 -11.51 -0.68
N ALA A 15 -12.62 -11.41 0.13
CA ALA A 15 -12.69 -10.99 1.52
C ALA A 15 -11.50 -10.09 1.89
N PHE A 16 -11.64 -9.34 2.97
CA PHE A 16 -10.65 -8.45 3.60
C PHE A 16 -10.30 -7.21 2.75
N ILE A 17 -9.01 -7.01 2.37
CA ILE A 17 -8.53 -5.74 1.80
C ILE A 17 -8.10 -5.88 0.34
N ALA A 18 -7.14 -6.75 0.05
CA ALA A 18 -6.42 -6.74 -1.21
C ALA A 18 -7.35 -6.95 -2.43
N ALA A 19 -8.05 -8.08 -2.51
CA ALA A 19 -8.93 -8.35 -3.62
C ALA A 19 -10.13 -7.38 -3.67
N PRO A 20 -10.80 -7.06 -2.54
CA PRO A 20 -11.85 -6.04 -2.56
C PRO A 20 -11.38 -4.66 -3.03
N SER A 21 -10.19 -4.20 -2.64
CA SER A 21 -9.66 -2.89 -3.09
C SER A 21 -9.33 -2.89 -4.59
N GLY A 22 -8.85 -4.02 -5.12
CA GLY A 22 -8.63 -4.18 -6.56
C GLY A 22 -9.92 -4.06 -7.36
N GLY A 23 -10.97 -4.80 -6.97
CA GLY A 23 -12.30 -4.69 -7.59
C GLY A 23 -12.91 -3.30 -7.42
N MET A 24 -12.74 -2.66 -6.28
CA MET A 24 -13.18 -1.29 -6.06
C MET A 24 -12.46 -0.29 -6.98
N THR A 25 -11.16 -0.44 -7.19
CA THR A 25 -10.41 0.37 -8.15
C THR A 25 -10.99 0.26 -9.56
N LEU A 26 -11.29 -0.95 -10.01
CA LEU A 26 -11.92 -1.18 -11.31
C LEU A 26 -13.33 -0.56 -11.38
N ALA A 27 -14.14 -0.68 -10.32
CA ALA A 27 -15.46 -0.06 -10.25
C ALA A 27 -15.38 1.47 -10.30
N GLN A 28 -14.43 2.09 -9.60
CA GLN A 28 -14.21 3.54 -9.63
C GLN A 28 -13.73 4.06 -10.99
N LEU A 29 -13.08 3.21 -11.77
CA LEU A 29 -12.71 3.49 -13.17
C LEU A 29 -13.86 3.25 -14.15
N GLY A 30 -15.00 2.71 -13.69
CA GLY A 30 -16.22 2.58 -14.47
C GLY A 30 -16.60 1.17 -14.90
N ALA A 31 -15.87 0.14 -14.45
CA ALA A 31 -16.26 -1.25 -14.70
C ALA A 31 -17.52 -1.63 -13.89
N ASP A 32 -18.33 -2.52 -14.44
CA ASP A 32 -19.47 -3.16 -13.76
C ASP A 32 -18.95 -4.33 -12.90
N VAL A 33 -18.59 -4.06 -11.65
CA VAL A 33 -18.08 -5.07 -10.72
C VAL A 33 -19.24 -5.68 -9.94
N ILE A 34 -19.42 -7.00 -10.07
CA ILE A 34 -20.44 -7.77 -9.37
C ILE A 34 -19.75 -8.63 -8.31
N ARG A 35 -19.88 -8.23 -7.05
CA ARG A 35 -19.41 -9.01 -5.91
C ARG A 35 -20.46 -10.03 -5.48
N PHE A 36 -20.03 -11.27 -5.28
CA PHE A 36 -20.87 -12.29 -4.66
C PHE A 36 -20.37 -12.64 -3.27
N ASP A 37 -21.29 -12.78 -2.33
CA ASP A 37 -21.05 -13.21 -0.96
C ASP A 37 -22.01 -14.36 -0.61
N GLN A 38 -21.70 -15.11 0.45
CA GLN A 38 -22.63 -16.06 1.04
C GLN A 38 -23.86 -15.32 1.59
N ILE A 39 -25.01 -15.99 1.62
CA ILE A 39 -26.19 -15.46 2.31
C ILE A 39 -25.82 -15.13 3.77
N GLY A 40 -26.07 -13.90 4.17
CA GLY A 40 -25.64 -13.36 5.47
C GLY A 40 -24.31 -12.59 5.43
N GLY A 41 -23.66 -12.53 4.27
CA GLY A 41 -22.38 -11.83 4.08
C GLY A 41 -21.15 -12.73 4.17
N GLY A 42 -20.02 -12.22 3.69
CA GLY A 42 -18.71 -12.83 3.83
C GLY A 42 -18.14 -12.72 5.25
N ILE A 43 -16.97 -13.33 5.48
CA ILE A 43 -16.32 -13.38 6.81
C ILE A 43 -15.91 -11.99 7.31
N ASP A 44 -15.79 -11.01 6.43
CA ASP A 44 -15.44 -9.61 6.70
C ASP A 44 -16.65 -8.67 6.76
N TYR A 45 -17.87 -9.19 6.52
CA TYR A 45 -19.08 -8.38 6.43
C TYR A 45 -19.43 -7.62 7.72
N HIS A 46 -19.02 -8.14 8.89
CA HIS A 46 -19.22 -7.52 10.20
C HIS A 46 -17.92 -6.98 10.83
N ARG A 47 -16.87 -6.83 10.03
CA ARG A 47 -15.56 -6.39 10.53
C ARG A 47 -15.57 -4.93 10.99
N TRP A 48 -14.90 -4.68 12.10
CA TRP A 48 -14.72 -3.33 12.65
C TRP A 48 -13.89 -2.42 11.73
N PRO A 49 -14.14 -1.08 11.77
CA PRO A 49 -15.12 -0.40 12.61
C PRO A 49 -16.56 -0.57 12.09
N VAL A 50 -17.51 -0.49 13.01
CA VAL A 50 -18.94 -0.61 12.72
C VAL A 50 -19.69 0.64 13.17
N THR A 51 -20.84 0.92 12.55
CA THR A 51 -21.80 1.95 13.01
C THR A 51 -22.53 1.47 14.26
N GLU A 52 -23.27 2.36 14.94
CA GLU A 52 -24.14 2.02 16.06
C GLU A 52 -25.13 0.88 15.72
N ASN A 53 -25.57 0.82 14.47
CA ASN A 53 -26.49 -0.23 13.98
C ASN A 53 -25.75 -1.50 13.48
N GLY A 54 -24.47 -1.67 13.81
CA GLY A 54 -23.67 -2.84 13.49
C GLY A 54 -23.25 -2.98 12.04
N LYS A 55 -23.39 -1.94 11.19
CA LYS A 55 -22.93 -1.98 9.80
C LYS A 55 -21.43 -1.73 9.73
N SER A 56 -20.69 -2.60 9.07
CA SER A 56 -19.24 -2.47 8.90
C SER A 56 -18.88 -1.29 7.99
N LEU A 57 -18.26 -0.27 8.56
CA LEU A 57 -17.66 0.82 7.78
C LEU A 57 -16.47 0.33 6.95
N TYR A 58 -15.77 -0.66 7.44
CA TYR A 58 -14.67 -1.34 6.75
C TYR A 58 -15.13 -1.98 5.44
N TRP A 59 -16.14 -2.87 5.52
CA TRP A 59 -16.67 -3.56 4.33
C TRP A 59 -17.24 -2.57 3.30
N HIS A 60 -18.06 -1.62 3.76
CA HIS A 60 -18.65 -0.62 2.88
C HIS A 60 -17.59 0.27 2.20
N SER A 61 -16.51 0.59 2.91
CA SER A 61 -15.43 1.43 2.36
C SER A 61 -14.66 0.74 1.24
N LEU A 62 -14.48 -0.58 1.31
CA LEU A 62 -13.75 -1.37 0.31
C LEU A 62 -14.62 -1.86 -0.86
N ASN A 63 -15.92 -1.62 -0.82
CA ASN A 63 -16.85 -2.13 -1.83
C ASN A 63 -17.68 -1.04 -2.52
N LYS A 64 -17.22 0.20 -2.46
CA LYS A 64 -17.89 1.34 -3.11
C LYS A 64 -17.98 1.14 -4.63
N GLY A 65 -19.15 1.43 -5.19
CA GLY A 65 -19.40 1.36 -6.64
C GLY A 65 -19.63 -0.04 -7.19
N LYS A 66 -19.54 -1.09 -6.37
CA LYS A 66 -19.85 -2.46 -6.79
C LYS A 66 -21.34 -2.77 -6.65
N ARG A 67 -21.82 -3.67 -7.49
CA ARG A 67 -23.08 -4.40 -7.27
C ARG A 67 -22.80 -5.60 -6.39
N SER A 68 -23.73 -5.97 -5.53
CA SER A 68 -23.60 -7.10 -4.61
C SER A 68 -24.74 -8.08 -4.77
N ILE A 69 -24.41 -9.37 -4.79
CA ILE A 69 -25.39 -10.46 -4.75
C ILE A 69 -25.07 -11.41 -3.61
N ALA A 70 -26.07 -11.90 -2.92
CA ALA A 70 -25.95 -12.94 -1.91
C ALA A 70 -26.43 -14.27 -2.48
N VAL A 71 -25.56 -15.28 -2.50
CA VAL A 71 -25.81 -16.58 -3.11
C VAL A 71 -25.40 -17.71 -2.17
N ASN A 72 -26.25 -18.71 -1.98
CA ASN A 72 -25.87 -19.90 -1.27
C ASN A 72 -24.99 -20.82 -2.13
N PHE A 73 -23.69 -20.53 -2.22
CA PHE A 73 -22.73 -21.37 -2.95
C PHE A 73 -22.23 -22.60 -2.15
N ARG A 74 -22.88 -22.93 -1.03
CA ARG A 74 -22.70 -24.24 -0.38
C ARG A 74 -23.46 -25.35 -1.13
N ASN A 75 -24.54 -25.01 -1.84
CA ASN A 75 -25.25 -25.93 -2.71
C ASN A 75 -24.82 -25.80 -4.17
N GLU A 76 -25.20 -26.81 -4.98
CA GLU A 76 -24.82 -26.87 -6.39
C GLU A 76 -25.47 -25.77 -7.24
N ALA A 77 -26.74 -25.50 -7.05
CA ALA A 77 -27.46 -24.47 -7.82
C ALA A 77 -26.83 -23.07 -7.65
N GLY A 78 -26.38 -22.71 -6.41
CA GLY A 78 -25.69 -21.47 -6.15
C GLY A 78 -24.31 -21.42 -6.81
N ARG A 79 -23.58 -22.54 -6.83
CA ARG A 79 -22.29 -22.63 -7.55
C ARG A 79 -22.47 -22.47 -9.05
N GLU A 80 -23.46 -23.13 -9.62
CA GLU A 80 -23.76 -23.00 -11.04
C GLU A 80 -24.15 -21.57 -11.41
N LEU A 81 -24.97 -20.90 -10.60
CA LEU A 81 -25.30 -19.49 -10.82
C LEU A 81 -24.05 -18.61 -10.91
N ILE A 82 -23.11 -18.77 -9.97
CA ILE A 82 -21.87 -18.00 -9.98
C ILE A 82 -20.97 -18.37 -11.16
N LYS A 83 -20.85 -19.67 -11.50
CA LYS A 83 -20.09 -20.11 -12.68
C LYS A 83 -20.63 -19.50 -13.94
N ASN A 84 -21.96 -19.52 -14.13
CA ASN A 84 -22.64 -18.92 -15.29
C ASN A 84 -22.42 -17.40 -15.35
N LEU A 85 -22.37 -16.72 -14.20
CA LEU A 85 -22.06 -15.28 -14.12
C LEU A 85 -20.62 -15.01 -14.55
N ILE A 86 -19.66 -15.82 -14.08
CA ILE A 86 -18.23 -15.72 -14.43
C ILE A 86 -18.03 -16.02 -15.93
N ALA A 87 -18.69 -17.06 -16.44
CA ALA A 87 -18.56 -17.50 -17.82
C ALA A 87 -19.51 -16.77 -18.79
N ALA A 88 -20.22 -15.73 -18.36
CA ALA A 88 -21.19 -15.01 -19.18
C ALA A 88 -20.62 -14.63 -20.56
N PRO A 89 -21.35 -14.78 -21.66
CA PRO A 89 -20.89 -14.47 -23.02
C PRO A 89 -20.67 -12.96 -23.22
N GLY A 90 -19.93 -12.61 -24.26
CA GLY A 90 -19.61 -11.22 -24.63
C GLY A 90 -18.16 -10.85 -24.37
N GLU A 91 -17.61 -9.96 -25.19
CA GLU A 91 -16.20 -9.56 -25.18
C GLU A 91 -15.77 -8.89 -23.87
N ASP A 92 -16.68 -8.15 -23.26
CA ASP A 92 -16.44 -7.40 -22.03
C ASP A 92 -16.68 -8.21 -20.75
N ASN A 93 -17.09 -9.48 -20.87
CA ASN A 93 -17.35 -10.42 -19.79
C ASN A 93 -16.22 -11.45 -19.64
N GLY A 94 -16.36 -12.38 -18.69
CA GLY A 94 -15.34 -13.39 -18.43
C GLY A 94 -14.09 -12.81 -17.76
N LEU A 95 -14.29 -11.94 -16.79
CA LEU A 95 -13.27 -11.35 -15.95
C LEU A 95 -13.60 -11.71 -14.49
N PHE A 96 -12.73 -12.48 -13.85
CA PHE A 96 -12.95 -12.96 -12.50
C PHE A 96 -11.78 -12.61 -11.58
N VAL A 97 -12.08 -12.05 -10.42
CA VAL A 97 -11.13 -11.69 -9.37
C VAL A 97 -11.52 -12.38 -8.07
N THR A 98 -10.57 -13.02 -7.42
CA THR A 98 -10.84 -13.65 -6.13
C THR A 98 -9.57 -13.82 -5.27
N ASN A 99 -9.76 -13.86 -3.96
CA ASN A 99 -8.80 -14.42 -3.01
C ASN A 99 -9.32 -15.68 -2.31
N PHE A 100 -10.39 -16.27 -2.85
CA PHE A 100 -10.80 -17.61 -2.46
C PHE A 100 -9.88 -18.66 -3.08
N PRO A 101 -9.73 -19.84 -2.46
CA PRO A 101 -8.90 -20.90 -3.03
C PRO A 101 -9.36 -21.31 -4.43
N ALA A 102 -8.45 -21.29 -5.40
CA ALA A 102 -8.70 -21.69 -6.78
C ALA A 102 -8.76 -23.23 -6.90
N LYS A 103 -9.75 -23.86 -6.24
CA LYS A 103 -9.93 -25.31 -6.20
C LYS A 103 -11.41 -25.71 -6.27
N GLY A 104 -11.66 -26.98 -6.59
CA GLY A 104 -13.02 -27.50 -6.75
C GLY A 104 -13.79 -26.76 -7.82
N TRP A 105 -14.96 -26.23 -7.51
CA TRP A 105 -15.81 -25.50 -8.46
C TRP A 105 -15.24 -24.15 -8.92
N LEU A 106 -14.26 -23.58 -8.19
CA LEU A 106 -13.48 -22.38 -8.57
C LEU A 106 -12.11 -22.72 -9.16
N ALA A 107 -11.77 -23.97 -9.42
CA ALA A 107 -10.53 -24.31 -10.09
C ALA A 107 -10.49 -23.68 -11.48
N ASP A 108 -9.33 -23.17 -11.92
CA ASP A 108 -9.17 -22.56 -13.25
C ASP A 108 -9.65 -23.50 -14.37
N GLN A 109 -9.25 -24.77 -14.30
CA GLN A 109 -9.67 -25.77 -15.27
C GLN A 109 -11.21 -25.90 -15.35
N THR A 110 -11.91 -25.84 -14.20
CA THR A 110 -13.38 -25.96 -14.14
C THR A 110 -14.06 -24.74 -14.77
N LEU A 111 -13.57 -23.54 -14.47
CA LEU A 111 -14.13 -22.29 -15.00
C LEU A 111 -13.77 -22.12 -16.49
N ARG A 112 -12.56 -22.47 -16.89
CA ARG A 112 -12.09 -22.39 -18.27
C ARG A 112 -12.78 -23.38 -19.20
N ALA A 113 -13.25 -24.51 -18.68
CA ALA A 113 -14.10 -25.44 -19.46
C ALA A 113 -15.44 -24.80 -19.85
N ALA A 114 -15.98 -23.87 -19.05
CA ALA A 114 -17.18 -23.12 -19.35
C ALA A 114 -16.88 -21.88 -20.23
N ARG A 115 -15.70 -21.32 -20.15
CA ARG A 115 -15.26 -20.16 -20.93
C ARG A 115 -13.78 -20.19 -21.22
N GLY A 116 -13.38 -20.57 -22.45
CA GLY A 116 -11.97 -20.78 -22.84
C GLY A 116 -11.08 -19.51 -22.76
N ASP A 117 -11.66 -18.33 -23.03
CA ASP A 117 -10.98 -17.03 -22.99
C ASP A 117 -11.09 -16.32 -21.62
N LEU A 118 -11.43 -17.06 -20.56
CA LEU A 118 -11.56 -16.51 -19.20
C LEU A 118 -10.27 -15.83 -18.74
N ILE A 119 -10.40 -14.63 -18.20
CA ILE A 119 -9.36 -13.96 -17.41
C ILE A 119 -9.67 -14.17 -15.93
N TYR A 120 -8.80 -14.87 -15.25
CA TYR A 120 -8.95 -15.23 -13.87
C TYR A 120 -7.75 -14.73 -13.05
N VAL A 121 -7.95 -13.73 -12.21
CA VAL A 121 -6.94 -13.20 -11.30
C VAL A 121 -7.21 -13.72 -9.89
N ASN A 122 -6.28 -14.53 -9.37
CA ASN A 122 -6.37 -15.12 -8.04
C ASN A 122 -5.26 -14.58 -7.14
N LEU A 123 -5.61 -14.05 -5.97
CA LEU A 123 -4.66 -13.67 -4.95
C LEU A 123 -4.54 -14.75 -3.89
N VAL A 124 -3.31 -15.17 -3.63
CA VAL A 124 -2.96 -16.08 -2.53
C VAL A 124 -2.05 -15.38 -1.51
N GLY A 125 -1.92 -15.92 -0.31
CA GLY A 125 -1.03 -15.35 0.70
C GLY A 125 0.45 -15.58 0.36
N ASP A 126 0.81 -16.83 0.01
CA ASP A 126 2.17 -17.27 -0.32
C ASP A 126 2.11 -18.19 -1.54
N ARG A 127 3.08 -18.06 -2.48
CA ARG A 127 3.15 -18.87 -3.71
C ARG A 127 3.30 -20.38 -3.47
N HIS A 128 3.84 -20.76 -2.33
CA HIS A 128 4.04 -22.16 -1.93
C HIS A 128 2.87 -22.73 -1.12
N GLY A 129 1.73 -22.01 -1.04
CA GLY A 129 0.52 -22.47 -0.36
C GLY A 129 0.50 -22.22 1.15
N GLY A 130 1.47 -21.51 1.70
CA GLY A 130 1.50 -21.10 3.10
C GLY A 130 0.45 -20.03 3.41
N ASN A 131 -0.03 -20.02 4.66
CA ASN A 131 -0.87 -18.92 5.14
C ASN A 131 -0.03 -17.66 5.29
N ALA A 132 -0.50 -16.56 4.70
CA ALA A 132 0.13 -15.25 4.85
C ALA A 132 -0.95 -14.17 4.83
N LEU A 133 -0.80 -13.21 5.72
CA LEU A 133 -1.59 -11.99 5.82
C LEU A 133 -0.62 -10.81 5.80
N ASP A 134 -1.09 -9.62 5.52
CA ASP A 134 -0.27 -8.40 5.45
C ASP A 134 0.74 -8.28 6.60
N TYR A 135 0.27 -8.34 7.84
CA TYR A 135 1.11 -8.17 9.03
C TYR A 135 2.15 -9.28 9.21
N THR A 136 1.84 -10.51 8.80
CA THR A 136 2.81 -11.63 8.85
C THR A 136 3.83 -11.54 7.71
N VAL A 137 3.44 -11.05 6.55
CA VAL A 137 4.34 -10.72 5.44
C VAL A 137 5.26 -9.57 5.85
N ASN A 138 4.71 -8.51 6.43
CA ASN A 138 5.49 -7.37 6.92
C ASN A 138 6.59 -7.78 7.89
N SER A 139 6.28 -8.70 8.80
CA SER A 139 7.26 -9.27 9.74
C SER A 139 8.37 -10.05 9.03
N LYS A 140 8.01 -10.86 8.03
CA LYS A 140 8.97 -11.68 7.25
C LYS A 140 9.98 -10.85 6.46
N ILE A 141 9.58 -9.69 5.95
CA ILE A 141 10.46 -8.82 5.14
C ILE A 141 11.29 -7.85 5.99
N GLY A 142 11.17 -7.87 7.32
CA GLY A 142 12.04 -7.16 8.26
C GLY A 142 11.71 -5.68 8.49
N LEU A 143 10.69 -5.10 7.85
CA LEU A 143 10.35 -3.67 8.01
C LEU A 143 10.02 -3.25 9.44
N PRO A 144 9.35 -4.06 10.28
CA PRO A 144 9.09 -3.70 11.67
C PRO A 144 10.32 -3.39 12.50
N PHE A 145 11.47 -4.01 12.21
CA PHE A 145 12.74 -3.67 12.86
C PHE A 145 13.30 -2.33 12.40
N LEU A 146 13.05 -1.92 11.17
CA LEU A 146 13.53 -0.65 10.64
C LEU A 146 12.71 0.54 11.15
N SER A 147 11.44 0.31 11.50
CA SER A 147 10.51 1.35 11.99
C SER A 147 10.69 1.66 13.48
N GLY A 148 11.38 0.80 14.22
CA GLY A 148 11.60 0.94 15.66
C GLY A 148 12.88 1.69 16.01
N ASP A 149 13.17 1.73 17.31
CA ASP A 149 14.39 2.28 17.91
C ASP A 149 15.56 1.27 17.94
N GLY A 150 15.30 0.03 17.55
CA GLY A 150 16.26 -1.06 17.55
C GLY A 150 16.12 -2.03 18.72
N GLU A 151 15.34 -1.72 19.73
CA GLU A 151 15.13 -2.58 20.89
C GLU A 151 14.04 -3.63 20.59
N SER A 152 12.97 -3.22 19.91
CA SER A 152 11.87 -4.09 19.52
C SER A 152 11.28 -3.73 18.16
N PRO A 153 10.71 -4.71 17.43
CA PRO A 153 10.03 -4.43 16.17
C PRO A 153 8.74 -3.64 16.41
N VAL A 154 8.52 -2.61 15.60
CA VAL A 154 7.29 -1.80 15.63
C VAL A 154 6.43 -2.12 14.42
N ASN A 155 5.23 -2.66 14.65
CA ASN A 155 4.31 -2.99 13.58
C ASN A 155 3.68 -1.72 12.96
N ASN A 156 3.56 -1.71 11.64
CA ASN A 156 2.84 -0.67 10.94
C ASN A 156 1.33 -0.97 10.96
N PRO A 157 0.47 -0.06 11.45
CA PRO A 157 -0.99 -0.26 11.45
C PRO A 157 -1.61 -0.18 10.05
N PHE A 158 -0.89 0.34 9.05
CA PHE A 158 -1.35 0.44 7.68
C PHE A 158 -1.00 -0.85 6.91
N PRO A 159 -2.01 -1.57 6.37
CA PRO A 159 -1.81 -2.82 5.63
C PRO A 159 -1.32 -2.51 4.20
N ALA A 160 -0.06 -2.12 4.08
CA ALA A 160 0.54 -1.62 2.84
C ALA A 160 0.55 -2.68 1.74
N TRP A 161 0.84 -3.92 2.09
CA TRP A 161 0.95 -5.03 1.14
C TRP A 161 -0.40 -5.41 0.56
N ASP A 162 -1.44 -5.44 1.37
CA ASP A 162 -2.81 -5.65 0.90
C ASP A 162 -3.26 -4.54 -0.06
N VAL A 163 -2.99 -3.28 0.27
CA VAL A 163 -3.36 -2.14 -0.59
C VAL A 163 -2.58 -2.20 -1.91
N LEU A 164 -1.29 -2.48 -1.86
CA LEU A 164 -0.46 -2.60 -3.06
C LEU A 164 -0.88 -3.81 -3.91
N ALA A 165 -1.15 -4.96 -3.30
CA ALA A 165 -1.65 -6.13 -4.00
C ALA A 165 -3.01 -5.86 -4.68
N GLY A 166 -3.87 -5.07 -4.07
CA GLY A 166 -5.11 -4.63 -4.69
C GLY A 166 -4.89 -3.84 -5.98
N GLN A 167 -3.92 -2.93 -6.00
CA GLN A 167 -3.55 -2.22 -7.24
C GLN A 167 -2.94 -3.17 -8.27
N GLN A 168 -2.10 -4.12 -7.85
CA GLN A 168 -1.53 -5.13 -8.74
C GLN A 168 -2.61 -6.05 -9.35
N ILE A 169 -3.66 -6.39 -8.61
CA ILE A 169 -4.83 -7.12 -9.13
C ILE A 169 -5.50 -6.36 -10.28
N ALA A 170 -5.75 -5.05 -10.09
CA ALA A 170 -6.37 -4.23 -11.13
C ALA A 170 -5.48 -4.14 -12.37
N ILE A 171 -4.16 -3.93 -12.19
CA ILE A 171 -3.18 -3.88 -13.28
C ILE A 171 -3.12 -5.23 -14.02
N ALA A 172 -3.02 -6.34 -13.29
CA ALA A 172 -2.94 -7.68 -13.87
C ALA A 172 -4.20 -8.03 -14.69
N LEU A 173 -5.39 -7.68 -14.18
CA LEU A 173 -6.63 -7.88 -14.90
C LEU A 173 -6.67 -7.07 -16.20
N LEU A 174 -6.32 -5.80 -16.16
CA LEU A 174 -6.31 -4.92 -17.34
C LEU A 174 -5.23 -5.32 -18.35
N ALA A 175 -4.07 -5.77 -17.90
CA ALA A 175 -3.02 -6.31 -18.78
C ALA A 175 -3.48 -7.60 -19.49
N ALA A 176 -4.11 -8.50 -18.75
CA ALA A 176 -4.69 -9.73 -19.31
C ALA A 176 -5.87 -9.44 -20.26
N GLU A 177 -6.69 -8.43 -19.96
CA GLU A 177 -7.77 -7.98 -20.83
C GLU A 177 -7.22 -7.42 -22.15
N ARG A 178 -6.22 -6.56 -22.09
CA ARG A 178 -5.52 -6.09 -23.28
C ARG A 178 -4.93 -7.26 -24.10
N HIS A 179 -4.30 -8.22 -23.43
CA HIS A 179 -3.76 -9.41 -24.11
C HIS A 179 -4.89 -10.20 -24.81
N ARG A 180 -6.01 -10.44 -24.14
CA ARG A 180 -7.16 -11.13 -24.71
C ARG A 180 -7.71 -10.43 -25.95
N ARG A 181 -7.81 -9.09 -25.93
CA ARG A 181 -8.26 -8.31 -27.10
C ARG A 181 -7.33 -8.48 -28.32
N LEU A 182 -6.05 -8.69 -28.10
CA LEU A 182 -5.06 -8.84 -29.18
C LEU A 182 -4.91 -10.28 -29.66
N SER A 183 -5.05 -11.26 -28.78
CA SER A 183 -4.73 -12.68 -29.07
C SER A 183 -5.95 -13.59 -29.06
N GLY A 184 -7.08 -13.17 -28.52
CA GLY A 184 -8.24 -14.01 -28.25
C GLY A 184 -8.06 -14.94 -27.03
N ALA A 185 -6.89 -14.95 -26.38
CA ALA A 185 -6.58 -15.90 -25.31
C ALA A 185 -6.77 -15.27 -23.92
N GLY A 186 -7.53 -15.96 -23.05
CA GLY A 186 -7.62 -15.65 -21.63
C GLY A 186 -6.41 -16.10 -20.84
N GLN A 187 -6.33 -15.70 -19.56
CA GLN A 187 -5.20 -16.02 -18.69
C GLN A 187 -5.65 -16.37 -17.27
N PHE A 188 -4.93 -17.31 -16.64
CA PHE A 188 -4.94 -17.48 -15.19
C PHE A 188 -3.72 -16.76 -14.62
N VAL A 189 -3.96 -15.74 -13.80
CA VAL A 189 -2.91 -14.96 -13.15
C VAL A 189 -3.01 -15.19 -11.66
N GLN A 190 -1.99 -15.80 -11.08
CA GLN A 190 -1.89 -15.96 -9.63
C GLN A 190 -0.89 -14.94 -9.07
N LEU A 191 -1.36 -14.10 -8.15
CA LEU A 191 -0.55 -13.16 -7.39
C LEU A 191 -0.40 -13.69 -5.95
N ALA A 192 0.80 -13.60 -5.40
CA ALA A 192 1.03 -13.90 -3.99
C ALA A 192 1.35 -12.60 -3.23
N LEU A 193 0.68 -12.40 -2.10
CA LEU A 193 0.88 -11.21 -1.26
C LEU A 193 2.34 -11.07 -0.81
N ALA A 194 2.97 -12.19 -0.43
CA ALA A 194 4.37 -12.24 -0.06
C ALA A 194 5.31 -11.82 -1.21
N ASP A 195 4.96 -12.18 -2.46
CA ASP A 195 5.76 -11.81 -3.63
C ASP A 195 5.64 -10.33 -3.97
N VAL A 196 4.44 -9.75 -3.80
CA VAL A 196 4.23 -8.30 -3.97
C VAL A 196 5.10 -7.53 -2.99
N ALA A 197 5.16 -7.95 -1.74
CA ALA A 197 6.02 -7.33 -0.73
C ALA A 197 7.51 -7.49 -1.07
N LEU A 198 7.96 -8.71 -1.38
CA LEU A 198 9.36 -8.99 -1.71
C LEU A 198 9.82 -8.24 -2.98
N ALA A 199 8.99 -8.23 -4.02
CA ALA A 199 9.29 -7.47 -5.24
C ALA A 199 9.43 -5.97 -4.94
N THR A 200 8.56 -5.42 -4.08
CA THR A 200 8.63 -4.02 -3.68
C THR A 200 9.93 -3.71 -2.94
N MET A 201 10.34 -4.59 -2.01
CA MET A 201 11.63 -4.46 -1.32
C MET A 201 12.81 -4.54 -2.29
N GLY A 202 12.73 -5.42 -3.31
CA GLY A 202 13.71 -5.48 -4.39
C GLY A 202 13.78 -4.20 -5.21
N HIS A 203 12.62 -3.66 -5.63
CA HIS A 203 12.55 -2.42 -6.41
C HIS A 203 13.08 -1.19 -5.64
N LEU A 204 12.94 -1.17 -4.31
CA LEU A 204 13.45 -0.11 -3.45
C LEU A 204 14.93 -0.31 -3.04
N GLY A 205 15.60 -1.33 -3.56
CA GLY A 205 17.01 -1.57 -3.38
C GLY A 205 17.41 -2.29 -2.09
N TYR A 206 16.47 -2.69 -1.21
CA TYR A 206 16.81 -3.36 0.06
C TYR A 206 17.53 -4.69 -0.16
N VAL A 207 17.07 -5.48 -1.14
CA VAL A 207 17.70 -6.76 -1.44
C VAL A 207 19.09 -6.54 -2.04
N ALA A 208 19.21 -5.63 -3.00
CA ALA A 208 20.50 -5.30 -3.63
C ALA A 208 21.52 -4.74 -2.63
N GLU A 209 21.07 -3.89 -1.70
CA GLU A 209 21.93 -3.36 -0.63
C GLU A 209 22.50 -4.47 0.25
N ALA A 210 21.65 -5.40 0.69
CA ALA A 210 22.08 -6.53 1.50
C ALA A 210 23.04 -7.47 0.76
N GLU A 211 22.78 -7.72 -0.54
CA GLU A 211 23.62 -8.64 -1.34
C GLU A 211 24.93 -8.01 -1.83
N VAL A 212 24.90 -6.74 -2.24
CA VAL A 212 26.07 -6.07 -2.83
C VAL A 212 26.96 -5.46 -1.75
N ASN A 213 26.36 -4.72 -0.79
CA ASN A 213 27.12 -4.06 0.25
C ASN A 213 27.41 -4.95 1.46
N GLN A 214 26.72 -6.11 1.56
CA GLN A 214 26.80 -7.02 2.71
C GLN A 214 26.45 -6.33 4.04
N GLU A 215 25.58 -5.32 3.96
CA GLU A 215 25.14 -4.52 5.09
C GLU A 215 23.63 -4.67 5.30
N ALA A 216 23.24 -4.85 6.55
CA ALA A 216 21.83 -4.78 6.95
C ALA A 216 21.52 -3.34 7.41
N ARG A 217 20.43 -2.78 6.88
CA ARG A 217 19.94 -1.48 7.37
C ARG A 217 19.67 -1.54 8.86
N GLN A 218 20.12 -0.49 9.54
CA GLN A 218 19.86 -0.33 10.96
C GLN A 218 18.50 0.33 11.19
N PRO A 219 17.91 0.16 12.37
CA PRO A 219 16.71 0.88 12.77
C PRO A 219 16.88 2.39 12.59
N MET A 220 15.85 3.04 12.07
CA MET A 220 15.90 4.46 11.70
C MET A 220 14.96 5.34 12.53
N GLY A 221 14.06 4.73 13.30
CA GLY A 221 13.02 5.49 13.97
C GLY A 221 12.25 6.38 13.00
N ASN A 222 12.22 7.67 13.25
CA ASN A 222 11.58 8.66 12.39
C ASN A 222 12.52 9.32 11.36
N HIS A 223 13.77 8.85 11.23
CA HIS A 223 14.66 9.34 10.20
C HIS A 223 14.29 8.80 8.81
N ILE A 224 14.55 9.60 7.77
CA ILE A 224 14.41 9.18 6.38
C ILE A 224 15.74 8.61 5.90
N PHE A 225 15.72 7.40 5.35
CA PHE A 225 16.93 6.75 4.84
C PHE A 225 17.55 7.52 3.66
N GLY A 226 18.86 7.63 3.68
CA GLY A 226 19.68 8.18 2.60
C GLY A 226 19.69 9.70 2.47
N THR A 227 18.94 10.43 3.32
CA THR A 227 18.88 11.90 3.29
C THR A 227 18.62 12.45 4.70
N PHE A 228 18.33 13.75 4.81
CA PHE A 228 17.87 14.34 6.06
C PHE A 228 16.35 14.48 6.07
N GLY A 229 15.71 13.88 7.05
CA GLY A 229 14.31 14.07 7.40
C GLY A 229 14.07 13.51 8.79
N HIS A 230 13.36 14.27 9.63
CA HIS A 230 13.03 13.90 11.02
C HIS A 230 11.83 14.71 11.51
N ASP A 231 11.22 14.24 12.58
CA ASP A 231 10.16 14.96 13.24
C ASP A 231 10.66 15.74 14.47
N PHE A 232 10.02 16.88 14.70
CA PHE A 232 10.37 17.78 15.79
C PHE A 232 9.14 18.15 16.62
N ALA A 233 9.34 18.24 17.93
CA ALA A 233 8.34 18.75 18.85
C ALA A 233 8.41 20.28 18.92
N CYS A 234 7.23 20.92 18.78
CA CYS A 234 7.06 22.33 19.04
C CYS A 234 6.88 22.60 20.56
N LYS A 235 7.00 23.85 20.97
CA LYS A 235 6.83 24.30 22.38
C LYS A 235 5.51 23.88 23.03
N ASP A 236 4.44 23.81 22.23
CA ASP A 236 3.11 23.38 22.66
C ASP A 236 2.87 21.86 22.56
N GLY A 237 3.92 21.07 22.34
CA GLY A 237 3.89 19.61 22.27
C GLY A 237 3.40 19.04 20.93
N ARG A 238 2.95 19.86 20.00
CA ARG A 238 2.61 19.40 18.62
C ARG A 238 3.88 19.04 17.88
N ARG A 239 3.78 18.07 16.97
CA ARG A 239 4.95 17.60 16.22
C ARG A 239 4.78 17.89 14.73
N VAL A 240 5.92 18.13 14.07
CA VAL A 240 6.01 18.34 12.62
C VAL A 240 7.12 17.47 12.04
N MET A 241 6.91 16.90 10.87
CA MET A 241 7.92 16.25 10.06
C MET A 241 8.49 17.25 9.08
N ILE A 242 9.81 17.32 8.93
CA ILE A 242 10.48 18.08 7.86
C ILE A 242 11.37 17.17 7.04
N VAL A 243 11.55 17.51 5.76
CA VAL A 243 12.33 16.72 4.82
C VAL A 243 13.20 17.63 3.96
N GLY A 244 14.47 17.27 3.82
CA GLY A 244 15.46 18.01 3.02
C GLY A 244 16.17 17.09 2.03
N VAL A 245 15.45 16.60 1.00
CA VAL A 245 16.02 15.77 -0.08
C VAL A 245 16.81 16.63 -1.05
N SER A 246 16.14 17.53 -1.76
CA SER A 246 16.79 18.38 -2.77
C SER A 246 17.65 19.47 -2.15
N PRO A 247 18.64 20.02 -2.90
CA PRO A 247 19.46 21.15 -2.44
C PRO A 247 18.63 22.36 -2.01
N ASN A 248 17.53 22.65 -2.70
CA ASN A 248 16.65 23.76 -2.35
C ASN A 248 15.90 23.52 -1.04
N GLN A 249 15.40 22.29 -0.83
CA GLN A 249 14.75 21.91 0.43
C GLN A 249 15.72 21.95 1.61
N TRP A 250 16.95 21.48 1.42
CA TRP A 250 18.00 21.55 2.41
C TRP A 250 18.35 23.01 2.78
N SER A 251 18.56 23.86 1.76
CA SER A 251 18.82 25.28 1.97
C SER A 251 17.68 25.98 2.70
N ALA A 252 16.43 25.64 2.38
CA ALA A 252 15.25 26.21 3.05
C ALA A 252 15.25 25.90 4.56
N ILE A 253 15.60 24.67 4.96
CA ILE A 253 15.72 24.27 6.36
C ILE A 253 16.80 25.11 7.07
N ILE A 254 18.01 25.20 6.49
CA ILE A 254 19.12 25.94 7.06
C ILE A 254 18.76 27.42 7.25
N ASN A 255 18.10 28.00 6.24
CA ASN A 255 17.73 29.42 6.25
C ASN A 255 16.68 29.74 7.30
N VAL A 256 15.59 28.94 7.39
CA VAL A 256 14.51 29.19 8.35
C VAL A 256 14.96 29.00 9.80
N THR A 257 15.87 28.06 10.02
CA THR A 257 16.43 27.78 11.35
C THR A 257 17.60 28.69 11.72
N ASN A 258 18.12 29.45 10.74
CA ASN A 258 19.29 30.32 10.87
C ASN A 258 20.53 29.57 11.40
N THR A 259 20.76 28.36 10.90
CA THR A 259 21.81 27.44 11.38
C THR A 259 23.03 27.33 10.46
N LYS A 260 23.14 28.19 9.44
CA LYS A 260 24.22 28.10 8.45
C LYS A 260 25.63 28.05 9.06
N PRO A 261 26.01 28.88 10.08
CA PRO A 261 27.32 28.79 10.65
C PRO A 261 27.57 27.44 11.37
N GLN A 262 26.58 26.92 12.07
CA GLN A 262 26.66 25.64 12.77
C GLN A 262 26.77 24.47 11.78
N ILE A 263 26.09 24.54 10.63
CA ILE A 263 26.20 23.56 9.56
C ILE A 263 27.63 23.51 9.03
N ILE A 264 28.24 24.65 8.72
CA ILE A 264 29.63 24.73 8.25
C ILE A 264 30.60 24.13 9.27
N SER A 265 30.47 24.52 10.54
CA SER A 265 31.31 23.98 11.62
C SER A 265 31.15 22.46 11.78
N LEU A 266 29.91 21.93 11.58
CA LEU A 266 29.63 20.50 11.68
C LEU A 266 30.20 19.72 10.47
N GLU A 267 30.19 20.32 9.28
CA GLU A 267 30.84 19.75 8.09
C GLU A 267 32.36 19.62 8.30
N GLU A 268 33.00 20.68 8.84
CA GLU A 268 34.44 20.69 9.15
C GLU A 268 34.79 19.65 10.23
N GLU A 269 33.99 19.59 11.31
CA GLU A 269 34.18 18.64 12.42
C GLU A 269 34.11 17.19 11.95
N LEU A 270 33.12 16.86 11.09
CA LEU A 270 32.86 15.49 10.65
C LEU A 270 33.59 15.09 9.36
N GLY A 271 34.19 16.05 8.65
CA GLY A 271 34.76 15.82 7.33
C GLY A 271 33.72 15.40 6.27
N LEU A 272 32.49 15.91 6.38
CA LEU A 272 31.37 15.60 5.52
C LEU A 272 30.96 16.81 4.67
N ASP A 273 30.27 16.56 3.59
CA ASP A 273 29.74 17.58 2.66
C ASP A 273 28.20 17.46 2.61
N PHE A 274 27.49 18.33 3.32
CA PHE A 274 26.04 18.28 3.41
C PHE A 274 25.32 18.78 2.15
N SER A 275 26.04 19.14 1.09
CA SER A 275 25.46 19.22 -0.25
C SER A 275 25.02 17.83 -0.75
N LYS A 276 25.66 16.76 -0.24
CA LYS A 276 25.38 15.36 -0.53
C LYS A 276 24.34 14.77 0.43
N GLU A 277 23.32 14.12 -0.10
CA GLU A 277 22.25 13.50 0.71
C GLU A 277 22.78 12.44 1.66
N GLY A 278 23.64 11.55 1.19
CA GLY A 278 24.23 10.48 2.01
C GLY A 278 25.02 10.99 3.20
N ASP A 279 25.71 12.13 3.07
CA ASP A 279 26.48 12.72 4.17
C ASP A 279 25.55 13.37 5.21
N ARG A 280 24.42 13.95 4.77
CA ARG A 280 23.34 14.36 5.68
C ARG A 280 22.77 13.19 6.46
N PHE A 281 22.58 12.04 5.81
CA PHE A 281 22.11 10.84 6.47
C PHE A 281 23.10 10.28 7.49
N LYS A 282 24.41 10.27 7.19
CA LYS A 282 25.45 9.87 8.14
C LYS A 282 25.44 10.74 9.40
N ALA A 283 25.24 12.04 9.24
CA ALA A 283 25.19 13.02 10.34
C ALA A 283 23.80 13.22 10.94
N ARG A 284 22.79 12.41 10.59
CA ARG A 284 21.37 12.63 10.90
C ARG A 284 21.05 12.96 12.36
N GLU A 285 21.71 12.27 13.32
CA GLU A 285 21.51 12.52 14.75
C GLU A 285 22.03 13.90 15.15
N ARG A 286 23.24 14.25 14.71
CA ARG A 286 23.84 15.56 14.98
C ARG A 286 23.03 16.69 14.37
N LEU A 287 22.52 16.50 13.15
CA LEU A 287 21.65 17.46 12.46
C LEU A 287 20.30 17.60 13.16
N LYS A 288 19.70 16.48 13.63
CA LYS A 288 18.48 16.52 14.44
C LYS A 288 18.71 17.37 15.70
N ASP A 289 19.76 17.11 16.45
CA ASP A 289 20.07 17.84 17.69
C ASP A 289 20.34 19.33 17.41
N LEU A 290 20.95 19.65 16.28
CA LEU A 290 21.22 21.02 15.85
C LEU A 290 19.94 21.80 15.55
N PHE A 291 18.94 21.18 14.90
CA PHE A 291 17.70 21.85 14.54
C PHE A 291 16.64 21.84 15.65
N ALA A 292 16.67 20.87 16.56
CA ALA A 292 15.65 20.68 17.60
C ALA A 292 15.35 21.96 18.44
N PRO A 293 16.33 22.78 18.84
CA PRO A 293 16.07 23.99 19.62
C PRO A 293 15.17 25.00 18.90
N TRP A 294 15.30 25.15 17.58
CA TRP A 294 14.47 26.07 16.79
C TRP A 294 12.98 25.73 16.87
N PHE A 295 12.64 24.44 16.88
CA PHE A 295 11.26 23.95 17.00
C PHE A 295 10.76 24.03 18.45
N ALA A 296 11.57 23.62 19.40
CA ALA A 296 11.21 23.57 20.82
C ALA A 296 10.91 24.94 21.42
N ASP A 297 11.49 26.00 20.86
CA ASP A 297 11.31 27.38 21.33
C ASP A 297 10.04 28.06 20.77
N LYS A 298 9.37 27.50 19.77
CA LYS A 298 8.26 28.09 19.02
C LYS A 298 6.96 27.32 19.17
N LEU A 299 5.85 28.05 19.22
CA LEU A 299 4.53 27.45 19.11
C LEU A 299 4.32 26.88 17.71
N TYR A 300 3.49 25.84 17.58
CA TYR A 300 3.20 25.21 16.28
C TYR A 300 2.77 26.20 15.20
N LEU A 301 1.95 27.21 15.53
CA LEU A 301 1.53 28.20 14.53
C LEU A 301 2.68 29.04 13.98
N GLU A 302 3.66 29.38 14.83
CA GLU A 302 4.86 30.11 14.44
C GLU A 302 5.75 29.22 13.56
N VAL A 303 5.96 27.95 13.95
CA VAL A 303 6.68 26.96 13.15
C VAL A 303 6.03 26.79 11.79
N LYS A 304 4.71 26.57 11.74
CA LYS A 304 3.92 26.46 10.49
C LYS A 304 4.13 27.67 9.57
N GLN A 305 4.04 28.89 10.12
CA GLN A 305 4.22 30.11 9.35
C GLN A 305 5.65 30.20 8.80
N GLY A 306 6.66 29.97 9.63
CA GLY A 306 8.06 30.00 9.23
C GLY A 306 8.39 29.01 8.13
N LEU A 307 7.98 27.74 8.30
CA LEU A 307 8.21 26.67 7.32
C LEU A 307 7.52 26.94 5.98
N ASN A 308 6.29 27.47 5.99
CA ASN A 308 5.55 27.82 4.78
C ASN A 308 6.22 28.97 4.01
N ILE A 309 6.60 30.05 4.71
CA ILE A 309 7.28 31.21 4.09
C ILE A 309 8.60 30.80 3.46
N ALA A 310 9.37 29.94 4.16
CA ALA A 310 10.67 29.46 3.67
C ALA A 310 10.57 28.38 2.59
N GLY A 311 9.37 27.84 2.31
CA GLY A 311 9.18 26.77 1.32
C GLY A 311 9.79 25.44 1.76
N VAL A 312 9.88 25.17 3.06
CA VAL A 312 10.35 23.87 3.58
C VAL A 312 9.33 22.77 3.23
N CYS A 313 9.81 21.59 2.86
CA CYS A 313 8.97 20.42 2.73
C CYS A 313 8.65 19.88 4.14
N TRP A 314 7.41 20.03 4.58
CA TRP A 314 6.99 19.66 5.94
C TRP A 314 5.53 19.20 6.01
N GLY A 315 5.20 18.51 7.09
CA GLY A 315 3.83 18.13 7.41
C GLY A 315 3.61 18.02 8.91
N PRO A 316 2.41 18.37 9.42
CA PRO A 316 2.07 18.17 10.82
C PRO A 316 1.73 16.72 11.11
N TYR A 317 2.13 16.21 12.28
CA TYR A 317 1.51 15.01 12.83
C TYR A 317 0.13 15.37 13.36
N GLN A 318 -0.88 14.82 12.73
CA GLN A 318 -2.28 15.07 13.13
C GLN A 318 -2.82 13.87 13.91
N LEU A 319 -3.44 14.15 15.04
CA LEU A 319 -4.29 13.18 15.69
C LEU A 319 -5.57 13.04 14.84
N LYS A 320 -6.02 11.82 14.61
CA LYS A 320 -7.35 11.59 14.04
C LYS A 320 -8.40 12.01 15.08
N ASN A 321 -9.11 13.09 14.81
CA ASN A 321 -10.34 13.43 15.51
C ASN A 321 -11.48 12.61 14.95
#